data_077d851426e02846aa3fb9b8e636fcf3
#
_entry.id   077d851426e02846aa3fb9b8e636fcf3
#
_cell.length_a   1.000
_cell.length_b   1.000
_cell.length_c   1.000
_cell.angle_alpha   90.00
_cell.angle_beta   90.00
_cell.angle_gamma   90.00
#
_symmetry.space_group_name_H-M   'P 1'
#
loop_
_entity.id
_entity.type
_entity.pdbx_description
1 polymer ?
#
loop_
_entity_poly.entity_id
_entity_poly.type
_entity_poly.pdbx_seq_one_letter_code
_entity_poly.pdbx_strand_id
1 'polypeptide(L)' 'TSIYVPEALHRIVEVYISLGIEEEAIINSRVLGYNFPDSKWYKFSYKLLKENNIVNKIK' A
#
# COMPACT_ATOMS: atom_id res chain seq x y z
N THR A 1 4.99 -4.14 -18.08
CA THR A 1 5.39 -5.37 -17.47
C THR A 1 5.65 -5.16 -15.97
N SER A 2 6.49 -5.99 -15.35
CA SER A 2 6.64 -6.01 -13.90
C SER A 2 7.10 -4.69 -13.27
N ILE A 3 7.76 -3.81 -14.01
CA ILE A 3 8.22 -2.54 -13.44
C ILE A 3 7.06 -1.63 -13.04
N TYR A 4 5.91 -1.82 -13.64
CA TYR A 4 4.74 -0.99 -13.35
C TYR A 4 3.85 -1.59 -12.25
N VAL A 5 4.10 -2.83 -11.82
CA VAL A 5 3.26 -3.48 -10.82
C VAL A 5 3.33 -2.78 -9.46
N PRO A 6 4.50 -2.42 -8.94
CA PRO A 6 4.54 -1.71 -7.66
C PRO A 6 3.77 -0.41 -7.68
N GLU A 7 3.90 0.37 -8.75
CA GLU A 7 3.15 1.62 -8.86
C GLU A 7 1.65 1.36 -8.89
N ALA A 8 1.21 0.39 -9.69
CA ALA A 8 -0.21 0.07 -9.80
C ALA A 8 -0.79 -0.34 -8.44
N LEU A 9 -0.05 -1.16 -7.68
CA LEU A 9 -0.48 -1.55 -6.35
C LEU A 9 -0.60 -0.35 -5.40
N HIS A 10 0.36 0.56 -5.48
CA HIS A 10 0.30 1.78 -4.66
C HIS A 10 -0.93 2.63 -5.03
N ARG A 11 -1.22 2.80 -6.32
CA ARG A 11 -2.40 3.56 -6.74
C ARG A 11 -3.69 2.92 -6.22
N ILE A 12 -3.74 1.58 -6.20
CA ILE A 12 -4.87 0.85 -5.64
C ILE A 12 -4.99 1.15 -4.13
N VAL A 13 -3.88 1.16 -3.42
CA VAL A 13 -3.87 1.52 -1.99
C VAL A 13 -4.45 2.93 -1.80
N GLU A 14 -4.01 3.88 -2.61
CA GLU A 14 -4.53 5.25 -2.52
C GLU A 14 -6.05 5.30 -2.69
N VAL A 15 -6.55 4.56 -3.69
CA VAL A 15 -8.00 4.54 -3.97
C VAL A 15 -8.76 3.95 -2.78
N TYR A 16 -8.30 2.81 -2.25
CA TYR A 16 -8.98 2.19 -1.12
C TYR A 16 -8.97 3.09 0.12
N ILE A 17 -7.86 3.77 0.38
CA ILE A 17 -7.80 4.71 1.52
C ILE A 17 -8.81 5.84 1.31
N SER A 18 -8.88 6.41 0.10
CA SER A 18 -9.79 7.51 -0.17
C SER A 18 -11.25 7.09 -0.07
N LEU A 19 -11.54 5.81 -0.29
CA LEU A 19 -12.89 5.25 -0.17
C LEU A 19 -13.19 4.78 1.26
N GLY A 20 -12.22 4.83 2.16
CA GLY A 20 -12.39 4.34 3.53
C GLY A 20 -12.37 2.82 3.65
N ILE A 21 -11.90 2.11 2.63
CA ILE A 21 -11.83 0.65 2.63
C ILE A 21 -10.45 0.23 3.13
N GLU A 22 -10.30 0.22 4.45
CA GLU A 22 -8.99 0.04 5.08
C GLU A 22 -8.40 -1.34 4.90
N GLU A 23 -9.22 -2.40 5.00
CA GLU A 23 -8.71 -3.76 4.90
C GLU A 23 -8.06 -4.02 3.55
N GLU A 24 -8.69 -3.58 2.47
CA GLU A 24 -8.13 -3.77 1.13
C GLU A 24 -6.86 -2.95 0.94
N ALA A 25 -6.80 -1.76 1.52
CA ALA A 25 -5.59 -0.94 1.49
C ALA A 25 -4.44 -1.69 2.18
N ILE A 26 -4.70 -2.30 3.33
CA ILE A 26 -3.70 -3.07 4.07
C ILE A 26 -3.23 -4.27 3.25
N ILE A 27 -4.17 -5.03 2.66
CA ILE A 27 -3.85 -6.22 1.88
C ILE A 27 -2.93 -5.87 0.73
N ASN A 28 -3.28 -4.83 -0.04
CA ASN A 28 -2.46 -4.44 -1.19
C ASN A 28 -1.11 -3.90 -0.77
N SER A 29 -1.02 -3.22 0.36
CA SER A 29 0.27 -2.77 0.90
C SER A 29 1.14 -3.96 1.32
N ARG A 30 0.53 -5.02 1.87
CA ARG A 30 1.27 -6.24 2.21
C ARG A 30 1.81 -6.92 0.97
N VAL A 31 1.02 -6.99 -0.10
CA VAL A 31 1.49 -7.54 -1.38
C VAL A 31 2.72 -6.78 -1.85
N LEU A 32 2.67 -5.45 -1.77
CA LEU A 32 3.82 -4.61 -2.09
C LEU A 32 5.04 -4.96 -1.23
N GLY A 33 4.84 -5.03 0.08
CA GLY A 33 5.94 -5.29 1.01
C GLY A 33 6.58 -6.65 0.84
N TYR A 34 5.76 -7.67 0.54
CA TYR A 34 6.27 -9.03 0.33
C TYR A 34 7.02 -9.18 -0.97
N ASN A 35 6.54 -8.56 -2.03
CA ASN A 35 7.09 -8.76 -3.37
C ASN A 35 8.08 -7.69 -3.80
N PHE A 36 7.94 -6.47 -3.26
CA PHE A 36 8.76 -5.33 -3.66
C PHE A 36 9.21 -4.51 -2.45
N PRO A 37 9.90 -5.15 -1.47
CA PRO A 37 10.19 -4.48 -0.20
C PRO A 37 11.06 -3.23 -0.32
N ASP A 38 11.88 -3.16 -1.36
CA ASP A 38 12.79 -2.02 -1.56
C ASP A 38 12.19 -0.94 -2.47
N SER A 39 10.98 -1.15 -2.95
CA SER A 39 10.32 -0.22 -3.86
C SER A 39 9.92 1.06 -3.14
N LYS A 40 10.15 2.19 -3.80
CA LYS A 40 9.64 3.48 -3.28
C LYS A 40 8.11 3.45 -3.16
N TRP A 41 7.43 2.67 -4.00
CA TRP A 41 5.97 2.57 -3.96
C TRP A 41 5.47 1.87 -2.70
N TYR A 42 6.22 0.87 -2.21
CA TYR A 42 5.91 0.29 -0.91
C TYR A 42 6.10 1.31 0.20
N LYS A 43 7.19 2.07 0.16
CA LYS A 43 7.46 3.11 1.16
C LYS A 43 6.37 4.17 1.16
N PHE A 44 5.91 4.57 -0.02
CA PHE A 44 4.82 5.54 -0.15
C PHE A 44 3.51 4.98 0.42
N SER A 45 3.20 3.72 0.12
CA SER A 45 1.99 3.08 0.65
C SER A 45 2.03 2.99 2.17
N TYR A 46 3.15 2.56 2.72
CA TYR A 46 3.31 2.47 4.17
C TYR A 46 3.13 3.83 4.84
N LYS A 47 3.76 4.85 4.27
CA LYS A 47 3.62 6.20 4.78
C LYS A 47 2.17 6.68 4.75
N LEU A 48 1.48 6.39 3.66
CA LEU A 48 0.08 6.79 3.50
C LEU A 48 -0.81 6.11 4.53
N LEU A 49 -0.59 4.81 4.78
CA LEU A 49 -1.32 4.09 5.82
C LEU A 49 -1.06 4.70 7.19
N LYS A 50 0.19 5.04 7.47
CA LYS A 50 0.58 5.63 8.74
C LYS A 50 -0.10 7.00 8.93
N GLU A 51 -0.12 7.82 7.89
CA GLU A 51 -0.74 9.14 7.95
C GLU A 51 -2.24 9.05 8.19
N ASN A 52 -2.87 7.94 7.82
CA ASN A 52 -4.29 7.71 8.02
C ASN A 52 -4.58 6.83 9.24
N ASN A 53 -3.59 6.62 10.10
CA ASN A 53 -3.71 5.84 11.34
C ASN A 53 -4.11 4.39 11.12
N ILE A 54 -3.66 3.79 10.02
CA ILE A 54 -3.99 2.42 9.67
C ILE A 54 -2.82 1.47 9.94
N VAL A 55 -1.62 2.00 10.11
CA VAL A 55 -0.39 1.22 10.19
C VAL A 55 -0.41 0.19 11.32
N ASN A 56 -1.05 0.49 12.43
CA ASN A 56 -1.10 -0.42 13.57
C ASN A 56 -1.84 -1.71 13.26
N LYS A 57 -2.68 -1.71 12.24
CA LYS A 57 -3.47 -2.88 11.85
C LYS A 57 -2.69 -3.84 10.95
N ILE A 58 -1.51 -3.45 10.50
CA ILE A 58 -0.67 -4.25 9.62
C ILE A 58 0.19 -5.24 10.43
N LYS A 59 0.49 -4.90 11.65
CA LYS A 59 1.34 -5.72 12.53
C LYS A 59 0.65 -7.04 12.96
#